data_246e6211a41049aab90caacacedac1a7
#
_entry.id   246e6211a41049aab90caacacedac1a7
#
_cell.length_a   1.000
_cell.length_b   1.000
_cell.length_c   1.000
_cell.angle_alpha   90.00
_cell.angle_beta   90.00
_cell.angle_gamma   90.00
#
_symmetry.space_group_name_H-M   'P 1'
#
loop_
_entity.id
_entity.type
_entity.pdbx_description
1 polymer ?
#
loop_
_entity_poly.entity_id
_entity_poly.type
_entity_poly.pdbx_seq_one_letter_code
_entity_poly.pdbx_strand_id
1 'polypeptide(L)'
;GVLYRWRQRSERWRLELLKERIRRDGKVKGTDVLKVDSFLNHQMDVELFAEIGKEFKRRFAGCEINKILTIEASGIGIACVVAQYFHCPVIFAKKTQTKNIAGEVYTSKVESFTHGRVYDIIVAKEFLGPGDKVLLIDDFLANGAALEGLAQLVKDAGAELVGAGIVIEKAFQPGGDRLRAKGLRIEALARVQSMNEETGVTFADD
;
A
#
# COMPACT_ATOMS: atom_id res chain seq x y z
N GLY A 1 -18.58 -2.12 27.48
CA GLY A 1 -17.98 -1.48 28.58
C GLY A 1 -16.93 -0.43 28.24
N VAL A 2 -16.28 0.07 29.27
CA VAL A 2 -15.29 1.16 29.22
C VAL A 2 -14.10 0.78 28.33
N LEU A 3 -13.62 -0.47 28.41
CA LEU A 3 -12.51 -0.99 27.60
C LEU A 3 -12.81 -1.00 26.09
N TYR A 4 -14.06 -1.23 25.72
CA TYR A 4 -14.49 -1.20 24.31
C TYR A 4 -14.47 0.23 23.75
N ARG A 5 -14.90 1.21 24.56
CA ARG A 5 -14.86 2.64 24.20
C ARG A 5 -13.42 3.17 24.07
N TRP A 6 -12.50 2.68 24.91
CA TRP A 6 -11.09 3.06 24.81
C TRP A 6 -10.41 2.48 23.55
N ARG A 7 -10.75 1.24 23.19
CA ARG A 7 -10.27 0.64 21.93
C ARG A 7 -10.76 1.43 20.71
N GLN A 8 -12.04 1.74 20.65
CA GLN A 8 -12.59 2.53 19.53
C GLN A 8 -11.99 3.94 19.46
N ARG A 9 -11.69 4.57 20.59
CA ARG A 9 -11.00 5.87 20.62
C ARG A 9 -9.58 5.78 20.07
N SER A 10 -8.84 4.71 20.40
CA SER A 10 -7.47 4.53 19.93
C SER A 10 -7.40 4.24 18.42
N GLU A 11 -8.38 3.52 17.89
CA GLU A 11 -8.47 3.19 16.46
C GLU A 11 -8.81 4.42 15.63
N ARG A 12 -9.81 5.18 16.06
CA ARG A 12 -10.22 6.43 15.43
C ARG A 12 -9.10 7.47 15.45
N TRP A 13 -8.31 7.48 16.52
CA TRP A 13 -7.20 8.41 16.68
C TRP A 13 -6.09 8.18 15.64
N ARG A 14 -5.72 6.93 15.33
CA ARG A 14 -4.68 6.65 14.34
C ARG A 14 -5.08 7.11 12.94
N LEU A 15 -6.33 6.88 12.56
CA LEU A 15 -6.85 7.35 11.27
C LEU A 15 -6.90 8.87 11.21
N GLU A 16 -7.36 9.52 12.26
CA GLU A 16 -7.39 10.98 12.35
C GLU A 16 -5.98 11.57 12.34
N LEU A 17 -5.01 10.93 12.99
CA LEU A 17 -3.61 11.34 12.95
C LEU A 17 -3.09 11.36 11.50
N LEU A 18 -3.35 10.32 10.73
CA LEU A 18 -2.94 10.27 9.32
C LEU A 18 -3.66 11.31 8.47
N LYS A 19 -4.97 11.41 8.59
CA LYS A 19 -5.78 12.38 7.85
C LYS A 19 -5.38 13.82 8.15
N GLU A 20 -5.17 14.14 9.42
CA GLU A 20 -4.70 15.45 9.87
C GLU A 20 -3.32 15.79 9.28
N ARG A 21 -2.41 14.80 9.25
CA ARG A 21 -1.10 14.99 8.65
C ARG A 21 -1.19 15.26 7.16
N ILE A 22 -2.08 14.56 6.45
CA ILE A 22 -2.34 14.80 5.03
C ILE A 22 -2.91 16.20 4.80
N ARG A 23 -3.87 16.63 5.61
CA ARG A 23 -4.46 17.99 5.50
C ARG A 23 -3.44 19.08 5.74
N ARG A 24 -2.59 18.93 6.76
CA ARG A 24 -1.60 19.95 7.17
C ARG A 24 -0.41 20.01 6.24
N ASP A 25 0.18 18.86 5.92
CA ASP A 25 1.48 18.79 5.24
C ASP A 25 1.41 18.28 3.81
N GLY A 26 0.29 17.70 3.41
CA GLY A 26 0.06 17.31 2.02
C GLY A 26 -0.14 18.55 1.14
N LYS A 27 0.35 18.46 -0.10
CA LYS A 27 0.20 19.55 -1.09
C LYS A 27 -0.58 19.03 -2.29
N VAL A 28 -1.68 19.69 -2.59
CA VAL A 28 -2.53 19.37 -3.74
C VAL A 28 -2.08 20.19 -4.95
N LYS A 29 -1.96 19.51 -6.10
CA LYS A 29 -1.77 20.14 -7.41
C LYS A 29 -2.90 19.70 -8.33
N GLY A 30 -3.65 20.67 -8.86
CA GLY A 30 -4.83 20.37 -9.64
C GLY A 30 -5.90 19.66 -8.83
N THR A 31 -6.45 18.59 -9.38
CA THR A 31 -7.53 17.80 -8.76
C THR A 31 -7.14 16.33 -8.54
N ASP A 32 -5.95 15.92 -8.94
CA ASP A 32 -5.54 14.50 -8.96
C ASP A 32 -4.15 14.22 -8.38
N VAL A 33 -3.32 15.23 -8.13
CA VAL A 33 -1.99 15.06 -7.55
C VAL A 33 -1.98 15.48 -6.10
N LEU A 34 -1.61 14.56 -5.22
CA LEU A 34 -1.40 14.78 -3.80
C LEU A 34 0.06 14.45 -3.47
N LYS A 35 0.82 15.48 -3.10
CA LYS A 35 2.22 15.32 -2.67
C LYS A 35 2.29 15.17 -1.16
N VAL A 36 2.83 14.05 -0.72
CA VAL A 36 3.04 13.69 0.69
C VAL A 36 4.52 13.40 0.97
N ASP A 37 5.38 14.03 0.20
CA ASP A 37 6.82 13.76 0.20
C ASP A 37 7.53 14.20 1.47
N SER A 38 6.96 15.11 2.25
CA SER A 38 7.56 15.59 3.48
C SER A 38 7.46 14.63 4.67
N PHE A 39 6.58 13.62 4.58
CA PHE A 39 6.38 12.69 5.71
C PHE A 39 6.16 11.23 5.31
N LEU A 40 5.85 10.93 4.05
CA LEU A 40 5.48 9.57 3.65
C LEU A 40 6.49 8.92 2.70
N ASN A 41 6.77 9.54 1.55
CA ASN A 41 7.43 8.85 0.46
C ASN A 41 8.69 9.51 -0.11
N HIS A 42 9.23 10.47 0.59
CA HIS A 42 10.56 11.02 0.33
C HIS A 42 11.30 11.22 1.65
N GLN A 43 10.84 12.14 2.48
CA GLN A 43 11.17 12.16 3.89
C GLN A 43 10.14 11.27 4.63
N MET A 44 10.63 10.38 5.46
CA MET A 44 9.81 9.35 6.09
C MET A 44 9.68 9.58 7.59
N ASP A 45 8.45 9.81 8.06
CA ASP A 45 8.15 9.91 9.48
C ASP A 45 7.92 8.50 10.04
N VAL A 46 8.95 7.92 10.62
CA VAL A 46 8.90 6.54 11.11
C VAL A 46 7.98 6.36 12.31
N GLU A 47 7.74 7.40 13.09
CA GLU A 47 6.77 7.34 14.19
C GLU A 47 5.34 7.25 13.64
N LEU A 48 5.03 8.01 12.59
CA LEU A 48 3.77 7.88 11.86
C LEU A 48 3.64 6.47 11.25
N PHE A 49 4.71 5.93 10.69
CA PHE A 49 4.72 4.58 10.13
C PHE A 49 4.43 3.51 11.19
N ALA A 50 4.89 3.72 12.42
CA ALA A 50 4.57 2.82 13.53
C ALA A 50 3.05 2.78 13.80
N GLU A 51 2.39 3.93 13.80
CA GLU A 51 0.93 3.97 13.97
C GLU A 51 0.20 3.35 12.78
N ILE A 52 0.70 3.54 11.55
CA ILE A 52 0.21 2.87 10.35
C ILE A 52 0.34 1.35 10.50
N GLY A 53 1.48 0.86 10.97
CA GLY A 53 1.72 -0.56 11.19
C GLY A 53 0.78 -1.19 12.22
N LYS A 54 0.56 -0.49 13.31
CA LYS A 54 -0.40 -0.93 14.36
C LYS A 54 -1.81 -1.03 13.81
N GLU A 55 -2.23 -0.08 12.98
CA GLU A 55 -3.56 -0.08 12.37
C GLU A 55 -3.73 -1.21 11.36
N PHE A 56 -2.75 -1.46 10.50
CA PHE A 56 -2.79 -2.63 9.62
C PHE A 56 -2.82 -3.94 10.40
N LYS A 57 -2.03 -4.04 11.47
CA LYS A 57 -2.04 -5.24 12.32
C LYS A 57 -3.42 -5.47 12.93
N ARG A 58 -4.09 -4.44 13.36
CA ARG A 58 -5.47 -4.52 13.87
C ARG A 58 -6.43 -5.01 12.78
N ARG A 59 -6.36 -4.43 11.58
CA ARG A 59 -7.28 -4.77 10.47
C ARG A 59 -7.11 -6.19 9.97
N PHE A 60 -5.88 -6.69 9.96
CA PHE A 60 -5.57 -8.06 9.56
C PHE A 60 -5.44 -9.02 10.75
N ALA A 61 -6.00 -8.66 11.91
CA ALA A 61 -6.01 -9.55 13.08
C ALA A 61 -6.71 -10.87 12.73
N GLY A 62 -6.12 -11.99 13.17
CA GLY A 62 -6.61 -13.33 12.87
C GLY A 62 -6.15 -13.88 11.52
N CYS A 63 -5.57 -13.07 10.66
CA CYS A 63 -4.96 -13.54 9.42
C CYS A 63 -3.53 -14.00 9.68
N GLU A 64 -3.17 -15.12 9.08
CA GLU A 64 -1.79 -15.59 9.07
C GLU A 64 -1.05 -14.93 7.92
N ILE A 65 -0.02 -14.16 8.25
CA ILE A 65 0.83 -13.43 7.29
C ILE A 65 2.27 -13.71 7.66
N ASN A 66 3.04 -14.26 6.74
CA ASN A 66 4.45 -14.60 6.97
C ASN A 66 5.40 -13.89 6.01
N LYS A 67 4.89 -13.05 5.12
CA LYS A 67 5.68 -12.26 4.19
C LYS A 67 4.96 -10.98 3.78
N ILE A 68 5.70 -9.89 3.72
CA ILE A 68 5.22 -8.63 3.16
C ILE A 68 5.91 -8.40 1.82
N LEU A 69 5.14 -8.04 0.81
CA LEU A 69 5.63 -7.67 -0.51
C LEU A 69 5.24 -6.23 -0.82
N THR A 70 6.22 -5.46 -1.25
CA THR A 70 6.04 -4.08 -1.69
C THR A 70 6.79 -3.85 -3.01
N ILE A 71 6.82 -2.60 -3.46
CA ILE A 71 7.53 -2.20 -4.69
C ILE A 71 8.47 -1.03 -4.40
N GLU A 72 9.68 -1.05 -5.00
CA GLU A 72 10.61 0.07 -4.88
C GLU A 72 10.05 1.35 -5.51
N ALA A 73 10.37 2.53 -5.01
CA ALA A 73 11.19 2.73 -3.83
C ALA A 73 10.35 3.13 -2.61
N SER A 74 9.25 3.85 -2.81
CA SER A 74 8.48 4.53 -1.77
C SER A 74 7.76 3.59 -0.79
N GLY A 75 7.44 2.37 -1.22
CA GLY A 75 6.79 1.38 -0.37
C GLY A 75 7.71 0.72 0.64
N ILE A 76 9.02 0.72 0.39
CA ILE A 76 9.99 -0.06 1.17
C ILE A 76 10.05 0.40 2.63
N GLY A 77 10.21 1.71 2.86
CA GLY A 77 10.31 2.24 4.22
C GLY A 77 9.06 1.95 5.05
N ILE A 78 7.90 2.14 4.46
CA ILE A 78 6.61 1.84 5.11
C ILE A 78 6.52 0.35 5.45
N ALA A 79 6.79 -0.51 4.47
CA ALA A 79 6.71 -1.96 4.63
C ALA A 79 7.64 -2.47 5.74
N CYS A 80 8.85 -1.95 5.84
CA CYS A 80 9.81 -2.36 6.87
C CYS A 80 9.32 -2.03 8.28
N VAL A 81 8.74 -0.87 8.50
CA VAL A 81 8.18 -0.52 9.81
C VAL A 81 6.93 -1.35 10.11
N VAL A 82 6.03 -1.51 9.13
CA VAL A 82 4.82 -2.33 9.27
C VAL A 82 5.17 -3.77 9.60
N ALA A 83 6.19 -4.34 8.97
CA ALA A 83 6.63 -5.73 9.15
C ALA A 83 7.03 -6.05 10.60
N GLN A 84 7.47 -5.07 11.37
CA GLN A 84 7.79 -5.26 12.79
C GLN A 84 6.56 -5.73 13.59
N TYR A 85 5.37 -5.32 13.19
CA TYR A 85 4.11 -5.70 13.86
C TYR A 85 3.59 -7.05 13.37
N PHE A 86 4.06 -7.53 12.22
CA PHE A 86 3.70 -8.84 11.68
C PHE A 86 4.79 -9.89 11.89
N HIS A 87 5.95 -9.49 12.39
CA HIS A 87 7.09 -10.37 12.68
C HIS A 87 7.49 -11.24 11.48
N CYS A 88 7.57 -10.63 10.30
CA CYS A 88 7.91 -11.32 9.07
C CYS A 88 8.87 -10.50 8.21
N PRO A 89 9.57 -11.14 7.27
CA PRO A 89 10.43 -10.43 6.33
C PRO A 89 9.64 -9.63 5.31
N VAL A 90 10.32 -8.64 4.73
CA VAL A 90 9.83 -7.86 3.61
C VAL A 90 10.64 -8.20 2.37
N ILE A 91 9.96 -8.46 1.28
CA ILE A 91 10.57 -8.46 -0.05
C ILE A 91 10.01 -7.30 -0.86
N PHE A 92 10.79 -6.78 -1.78
CA PHE A 92 10.31 -5.73 -2.66
C PHE A 92 10.56 -6.08 -4.12
N ALA A 93 9.55 -5.82 -4.94
CA ALA A 93 9.68 -5.95 -6.38
C ALA A 93 10.55 -4.81 -6.92
N LYS A 94 11.47 -5.16 -7.80
CA LYS A 94 12.37 -4.23 -8.46
C LYS A 94 11.82 -3.86 -9.83
N LYS A 95 11.90 -2.58 -10.18
CA LYS A 95 11.54 -2.11 -11.52
C LYS A 95 12.70 -2.39 -12.47
N THR A 96 12.38 -2.91 -13.63
CA THR A 96 13.38 -3.19 -14.65
C THR A 96 12.85 -2.88 -16.05
N GLN A 97 13.76 -2.48 -16.93
CA GLN A 97 13.48 -2.32 -18.37
C GLN A 97 14.18 -3.38 -19.20
N THR A 98 14.98 -4.25 -18.58
CA THR A 98 15.72 -5.28 -19.28
C THR A 98 14.86 -6.53 -19.53
N LYS A 99 14.77 -6.92 -20.81
CA LYS A 99 14.05 -8.14 -21.25
C LYS A 99 14.81 -9.43 -20.98
N ASN A 100 16.09 -9.37 -20.64
CA ASN A 100 16.97 -10.51 -20.42
C ASN A 100 17.13 -10.81 -18.93
N ILE A 101 16.03 -11.18 -18.30
CA ILE A 101 16.07 -11.60 -16.91
C ILE A 101 16.16 -13.13 -16.92
N ALA A 102 17.27 -13.65 -16.41
CA ALA A 102 17.47 -15.09 -16.26
C ALA A 102 16.33 -15.71 -15.42
N GLY A 103 15.96 -16.95 -15.73
CA GLY A 103 14.75 -17.65 -15.27
C GLY A 103 14.53 -17.83 -13.76
N GLU A 104 15.29 -17.15 -12.92
CA GLU A 104 15.23 -17.24 -11.46
C GLU A 104 14.36 -16.15 -10.82
N VAL A 105 13.53 -15.46 -11.62
CA VAL A 105 12.64 -14.40 -11.16
C VAL A 105 11.23 -14.59 -11.68
N TYR A 106 10.25 -14.14 -10.86
CA TYR A 106 8.91 -13.87 -11.36
C TYR A 106 8.89 -12.47 -11.95
N THR A 107 8.17 -12.29 -13.05
CA THR A 107 8.06 -11.01 -13.74
C THR A 107 6.60 -10.66 -13.98
N SER A 108 6.24 -9.42 -13.78
CA SER A 108 4.91 -8.89 -14.06
C SER A 108 5.02 -7.53 -14.71
N LYS A 109 4.05 -7.18 -15.58
CA LYS A 109 4.01 -5.88 -16.24
C LYS A 109 3.16 -4.90 -15.45
N VAL A 110 3.63 -3.66 -15.38
CA VAL A 110 2.90 -2.54 -14.80
C VAL A 110 2.79 -1.42 -15.83
N GLU A 111 1.56 -1.00 -16.10
CA GLU A 111 1.29 0.13 -16.99
C GLU A 111 1.09 1.40 -16.18
N SER A 112 2.00 2.36 -16.38
CA SER A 112 1.85 3.68 -15.77
C SER A 112 1.14 4.62 -16.73
N PHE A 113 -0.14 4.88 -16.50
CA PHE A 113 -0.94 5.78 -17.34
C PHE A 113 -0.47 7.23 -17.26
N THR A 114 0.09 7.63 -16.13
CA THR A 114 0.59 8.99 -15.90
C THR A 114 1.77 9.34 -16.80
N HIS A 115 2.58 8.34 -17.16
CA HIS A 115 3.79 8.53 -17.98
C HIS A 115 3.76 7.78 -19.31
N GLY A 116 2.65 7.08 -19.63
CA GLY A 116 2.53 6.28 -20.84
C GLY A 116 3.57 5.16 -20.96
N ARG A 117 4.13 4.70 -19.85
CA ARG A 117 5.20 3.72 -19.79
C ARG A 117 4.71 2.39 -19.26
N VAL A 118 5.14 1.33 -19.92
CA VAL A 118 5.05 -0.03 -19.42
C VAL A 118 6.43 -0.40 -18.89
N TYR A 119 6.48 -0.92 -17.68
CA TYR A 119 7.71 -1.45 -17.10
C TYR A 119 7.45 -2.81 -16.47
N ASP A 120 8.50 -3.59 -16.34
CA ASP A 120 8.44 -4.87 -15.67
C ASP A 120 8.84 -4.71 -14.19
N ILE A 121 8.20 -5.49 -13.36
CA ILE A 121 8.62 -5.66 -11.96
C ILE A 121 9.03 -7.11 -11.76
N ILE A 122 10.05 -7.32 -10.95
CA ILE A 122 10.62 -8.63 -10.71
C ILE A 122 10.82 -8.92 -9.23
N VAL A 123 10.65 -10.19 -8.87
CA VAL A 123 10.98 -10.75 -7.55
C VAL A 123 11.73 -12.05 -7.76
N ALA A 124 12.82 -12.25 -7.01
CA ALA A 124 13.55 -13.51 -7.06
C ALA A 124 12.69 -14.69 -6.57
N LYS A 125 12.70 -15.79 -7.31
CA LYS A 125 11.96 -17.01 -6.95
C LYS A 125 12.42 -17.61 -5.62
N GLU A 126 13.66 -17.37 -5.26
CA GLU A 126 14.24 -17.80 -3.98
C GLU A 126 13.46 -17.27 -2.78
N PHE A 127 12.85 -16.08 -2.89
CA PHE A 127 12.22 -15.38 -1.77
C PHE A 127 10.70 -15.38 -1.79
N LEU A 128 10.09 -15.95 -2.82
CA LEU A 128 8.62 -15.99 -2.93
C LEU A 128 8.19 -17.33 -3.55
N GLY A 129 7.33 -18.06 -2.86
CA GLY A 129 6.87 -19.35 -3.33
C GLY A 129 5.69 -19.91 -2.54
N PRO A 130 5.31 -21.18 -2.83
CA PRO A 130 4.27 -21.87 -2.09
C PRO A 130 4.58 -21.93 -0.60
N GLY A 131 3.54 -21.75 0.22
CA GLY A 131 3.70 -21.65 1.68
C GLY A 131 3.83 -20.21 2.17
N ASP A 132 4.11 -19.26 1.30
CA ASP A 132 4.09 -17.85 1.66
C ASP A 132 2.65 -17.34 1.71
N LYS A 133 2.35 -16.60 2.76
CA LYS A 133 1.08 -15.92 3.01
C LYS A 133 1.35 -14.42 3.03
N VAL A 134 1.00 -13.77 1.94
CA VAL A 134 1.55 -12.47 1.57
C VAL A 134 0.56 -11.34 1.84
N LEU A 135 1.03 -10.31 2.52
CA LEU A 135 0.40 -9.00 2.61
C LEU A 135 1.13 -8.04 1.68
N LEU A 136 0.41 -7.42 0.76
CA LEU A 136 0.93 -6.34 -0.06
C LEU A 136 0.88 -5.03 0.72
N ILE A 137 1.92 -4.21 0.64
CA ILE A 137 1.96 -2.87 1.26
C ILE A 137 2.41 -1.87 0.20
N ASP A 138 1.69 -0.76 0.10
CA ASP A 138 2.11 0.37 -0.74
C ASP A 138 1.62 1.71 -0.18
N ASP A 139 2.23 2.80 -0.64
CA ASP A 139 1.89 4.16 -0.20
C ASP A 139 0.57 4.65 -0.81
N PHE A 140 0.41 4.53 -2.12
CA PHE A 140 -0.75 5.01 -2.87
C PHE A 140 -1.45 3.91 -3.66
N LEU A 141 -2.77 4.04 -3.75
CA LEU A 141 -3.60 3.30 -4.70
C LEU A 141 -4.40 4.31 -5.52
N ALA A 142 -4.14 4.36 -6.82
CA ALA A 142 -4.83 5.23 -7.77
C ALA A 142 -5.51 4.40 -8.86
N ASN A 143 -4.84 4.18 -9.99
CA ASN A 143 -5.39 3.32 -11.06
C ASN A 143 -5.25 1.82 -10.75
N GLY A 144 -4.42 1.45 -9.80
CA GLY A 144 -4.26 0.06 -9.34
C GLY A 144 -3.26 -0.77 -10.14
N ALA A 145 -2.55 -0.20 -11.10
CA ALA A 145 -1.64 -0.94 -11.96
C ALA A 145 -0.50 -1.62 -11.19
N ALA A 146 0.15 -0.89 -10.28
CA ALA A 146 1.23 -1.44 -9.47
C ALA A 146 0.73 -2.56 -8.53
N LEU A 147 -0.39 -2.35 -7.87
CA LEU A 147 -0.97 -3.33 -6.97
C LEU A 147 -1.40 -4.60 -7.72
N GLU A 148 -1.98 -4.44 -8.90
CA GLU A 148 -2.34 -5.57 -9.76
C GLU A 148 -1.10 -6.36 -10.20
N GLY A 149 -0.02 -5.66 -10.54
CA GLY A 149 1.26 -6.30 -10.89
C GLY A 149 1.84 -7.10 -9.73
N LEU A 150 1.81 -6.56 -8.52
CA LEU A 150 2.25 -7.27 -7.31
C LEU A 150 1.39 -8.50 -7.03
N ALA A 151 0.07 -8.38 -7.16
CA ALA A 151 -0.85 -9.50 -7.00
C ALA A 151 -0.57 -10.62 -8.01
N GLN A 152 -0.20 -10.29 -9.24
CA GLN A 152 0.18 -11.26 -10.26
C GLN A 152 1.45 -12.02 -9.89
N LEU A 153 2.45 -11.35 -9.32
CA LEU A 153 3.67 -12.01 -8.83
C LEU A 153 3.35 -13.05 -7.75
N VAL A 154 2.47 -12.72 -6.82
CA VAL A 154 2.05 -13.65 -5.76
C VAL A 154 1.35 -14.86 -6.36
N LYS A 155 0.47 -14.64 -7.32
CA LYS A 155 -0.23 -15.73 -8.03
C LYS A 155 0.74 -16.63 -8.79
N ASP A 156 1.67 -16.05 -9.55
CA ASP A 156 2.66 -16.79 -10.33
C ASP A 156 3.58 -17.62 -9.44
N ALA A 157 3.86 -17.14 -8.24
CA ALA A 157 4.66 -17.86 -7.24
C ALA A 157 3.93 -19.02 -6.57
N GLY A 158 2.62 -19.14 -6.76
CA GLY A 158 1.80 -20.13 -6.05
C GLY A 158 1.65 -19.81 -4.56
N ALA A 159 1.89 -18.56 -4.16
CA ALA A 159 1.71 -18.09 -2.81
C ALA A 159 0.26 -17.65 -2.56
N GLU A 160 -0.13 -17.56 -1.30
CA GLU A 160 -1.44 -17.05 -0.89
C GLU A 160 -1.40 -15.51 -0.79
N LEU A 161 -2.31 -14.85 -1.47
CA LEU A 161 -2.51 -13.42 -1.32
C LEU A 161 -3.56 -13.14 -0.24
N VAL A 162 -3.11 -12.72 0.94
CA VAL A 162 -4.00 -12.44 2.08
C VAL A 162 -4.76 -11.15 1.89
N GLY A 163 -4.08 -10.12 1.40
CA GLY A 163 -4.68 -8.82 1.15
C GLY A 163 -3.63 -7.75 0.87
N ALA A 164 -4.10 -6.52 0.83
CA ALA A 164 -3.26 -5.34 0.63
C ALA A 164 -3.56 -4.27 1.67
N GLY A 165 -2.51 -3.68 2.21
CA GLY A 165 -2.55 -2.49 3.06
C GLY A 165 -2.05 -1.29 2.29
N ILE A 166 -2.90 -0.29 2.14
CA ILE A 166 -2.61 0.94 1.40
C ILE A 166 -2.73 2.14 2.36
N VAL A 167 -1.73 3.01 2.35
CA VAL A 167 -1.77 4.18 3.22
C VAL A 167 -2.80 5.19 2.71
N ILE A 168 -2.72 5.56 1.44
CA ILE A 168 -3.63 6.54 0.84
C ILE A 168 -4.24 5.96 -0.44
N GLU A 169 -5.56 5.89 -0.47
CA GLU A 169 -6.30 5.54 -1.67
C GLU A 169 -6.95 6.78 -2.28
N LYS A 170 -6.75 7.00 -3.57
CA LYS A 170 -7.52 7.99 -4.33
C LYS A 170 -8.84 7.33 -4.73
N ALA A 171 -9.86 7.45 -3.87
CA ALA A 171 -11.13 6.74 -4.00
C ALA A 171 -11.96 7.21 -5.20
N PHE A 172 -11.64 8.39 -5.75
CA PHE A 172 -12.26 8.91 -6.97
C PHE A 172 -11.70 8.28 -8.25
N GLN A 173 -10.64 7.47 -8.15
CA GLN A 173 -10.09 6.70 -9.26
C GLN A 173 -10.59 5.25 -9.21
N PRO A 174 -10.63 4.53 -10.34
CA PRO A 174 -11.32 3.24 -10.40
C PRO A 174 -10.52 2.06 -9.87
N GLY A 175 -9.23 2.23 -9.56
CA GLY A 175 -8.33 1.11 -9.26
C GLY A 175 -8.77 0.27 -8.07
N GLY A 176 -9.12 0.91 -6.96
CA GLY A 176 -9.54 0.20 -5.74
C GLY A 176 -10.81 -0.62 -5.94
N ASP A 177 -11.84 0.00 -6.49
CA ASP A 177 -13.12 -0.68 -6.74
C ASP A 177 -12.97 -1.83 -7.73
N ARG A 178 -12.17 -1.63 -8.79
CA ARG A 178 -11.88 -2.66 -9.78
C ARG A 178 -11.19 -3.87 -9.17
N LEU A 179 -10.20 -3.67 -8.34
CA LEU A 179 -9.45 -4.75 -7.70
C LEU A 179 -10.26 -5.45 -6.61
N ARG A 180 -11.03 -4.70 -5.84
CA ARG A 180 -11.96 -5.30 -4.85
C ARG A 180 -13.02 -6.16 -5.53
N ALA A 181 -13.55 -5.72 -6.67
CA ALA A 181 -14.51 -6.50 -7.46
C ALA A 181 -13.91 -7.82 -7.98
N LYS A 182 -12.61 -7.89 -8.17
CA LYS A 182 -11.87 -9.11 -8.52
C LYS A 182 -11.57 -10.01 -7.32
N GLY A 183 -11.99 -9.63 -6.12
CA GLY A 183 -11.82 -10.40 -4.89
C GLY A 183 -10.60 -10.04 -4.04
N LEU A 184 -9.83 -9.00 -4.39
CA LEU A 184 -8.70 -8.57 -3.58
C LEU A 184 -9.21 -7.80 -2.35
N ARG A 185 -8.85 -8.28 -1.16
CA ARG A 185 -9.08 -7.53 0.08
C ARG A 185 -8.10 -6.37 0.15
N ILE A 186 -8.62 -5.14 0.15
CA ILE A 186 -7.81 -3.93 0.27
C ILE A 186 -8.26 -3.15 1.50
N GLU A 187 -7.32 -2.95 2.43
CA GLU A 187 -7.48 -2.08 3.59
C GLU A 187 -6.73 -0.78 3.33
N ALA A 188 -7.46 0.29 3.02
CA ALA A 188 -6.91 1.61 2.81
C ALA A 188 -7.18 2.49 4.02
N LEU A 189 -6.14 3.15 4.55
CA LEU A 189 -6.27 3.93 5.78
C LEU A 189 -6.88 5.30 5.54
N ALA A 190 -6.41 6.03 4.54
CA ALA A 190 -6.98 7.32 4.17
C ALA A 190 -7.54 7.23 2.74
N ARG A 191 -8.86 7.33 2.61
CA ARG A 191 -9.55 7.28 1.32
C ARG A 191 -9.94 8.68 0.91
N VAL A 192 -9.21 9.22 -0.06
CA VAL A 192 -9.46 10.57 -0.59
C VAL A 192 -10.62 10.51 -1.57
N GLN A 193 -11.68 11.25 -1.27
CA GLN A 193 -12.87 11.34 -2.12
C GLN A 193 -12.72 12.40 -3.22
N SER A 194 -12.18 13.55 -2.86
CA SER A 194 -11.90 14.64 -3.79
C SER A 194 -10.79 15.53 -3.25
N MET A 195 -10.17 16.29 -4.13
CA MET A 195 -9.18 17.29 -3.75
C MET A 195 -9.08 18.40 -4.79
N ASN A 196 -8.74 19.58 -4.33
CA ASN A 196 -8.36 20.70 -5.18
C ASN A 196 -7.40 21.64 -4.43
N GLU A 197 -6.77 22.55 -5.15
CA GLU A 197 -5.75 23.42 -4.59
C GLU A 197 -6.29 24.42 -3.55
N GLU A 198 -7.56 24.81 -3.67
CA GLU A 198 -8.16 25.83 -2.80
C GLU A 198 -8.68 25.25 -1.49
N THR A 199 -9.41 24.13 -1.57
CA THR A 199 -10.08 23.55 -0.41
C THR A 199 -9.36 22.35 0.20
N GLY A 200 -8.31 21.86 -0.47
CA GLY A 200 -7.54 20.71 0.00
C GLY A 200 -8.22 19.39 -0.25
N VAL A 201 -8.11 18.48 0.70
CA VAL A 201 -8.52 17.08 0.57
C VAL A 201 -9.78 16.82 1.37
N THR A 202 -10.74 16.10 0.75
CA THR A 202 -11.88 15.49 1.48
C THR A 202 -11.73 13.98 1.50
N PHE A 203 -12.16 13.36 2.58
CA PHE A 203 -12.08 11.91 2.76
C PHE A 203 -13.45 11.25 2.62
N ALA A 204 -13.48 10.04 2.03
CA ALA A 204 -14.71 9.34 1.69
C ALA A 204 -15.54 8.91 2.92
N ASP A 205 -14.87 8.76 4.07
CA ASP A 205 -15.48 8.23 5.30
C ASP A 205 -15.74 9.31 6.36
N ASP A 206 -15.64 10.56 5.98
CA ASP A 206 -15.90 11.70 6.87
C ASP A 206 -17.36 12.13 6.84
#